data_40efeff580d322a0c953f9bffdf7d860
#
_entry.id   40efeff580d322a0c953f9bffdf7d860
#
_cell.length_a   1.000
_cell.length_b   1.000
_cell.length_c   1.000
_cell.angle_alpha   90.00
_cell.angle_beta   90.00
_cell.angle_gamma   90.00
#
_symmetry.space_group_name_H-M   'P 1'
#
loop_
_entity.id
_entity.type
_entity.pdbx_description
1 polymer ?
#
loop_
_entity_poly.entity_id
_entity_poly.type
_entity_poly.pdbx_seq_one_letter_code
_entity_poly.pdbx_strand_id
1 'polypeptide(L)'
;MAEEVKKREPLFSPKNKKLIFNPLSSENPITVQVLGICSALAVTAKLEPAVVMSISVLAVLAFANVIISLLRNTIPPRIRIIVQLVVIASLVILVDQVLKAFAYDVSKQLSVFVGLIITNCIIMGRLEAFAMGNKPWPAFLDGLGNAFGYAWILIVVGFFRELLGSGTVYNFPVMEWLGIYELGYKNNGLMILSPMALITVGIIIWIQRSRNKELVEEN
;
A
#
# COMPACT_ATOMS: atom_id res chain seq x y z
N MET A 1 -28.84 4.06 -35.76
CA MET A 1 -28.26 5.04 -34.86
C MET A 1 -29.11 5.00 -33.57
N ALA A 2 -28.79 4.13 -32.64
CA ALA A 2 -29.44 4.06 -31.36
C ALA A 2 -28.38 4.53 -30.33
N GLU A 3 -28.60 5.71 -29.82
CA GLU A 3 -27.92 6.24 -28.64
C GLU A 3 -28.26 5.35 -27.47
N GLU A 4 -27.37 4.41 -27.11
CA GLU A 4 -27.47 3.68 -25.85
C GLU A 4 -27.43 4.70 -24.72
N VAL A 5 -28.59 4.95 -24.15
CA VAL A 5 -28.76 5.66 -22.90
C VAL A 5 -27.97 4.90 -21.82
N LYS A 6 -26.73 5.34 -21.62
CA LYS A 6 -25.79 4.79 -20.65
C LYS A 6 -26.38 5.03 -19.25
N LYS A 7 -27.13 4.02 -18.74
CA LYS A 7 -27.68 4.01 -17.38
C LYS A 7 -26.59 4.45 -16.42
N ARG A 8 -26.82 5.57 -15.69
CA ARG A 8 -25.99 6.00 -14.59
C ARG A 8 -26.08 4.92 -13.50
N GLU A 9 -25.06 4.10 -13.39
CA GLU A 9 -24.98 3.11 -12.31
C GLU A 9 -25.01 3.87 -10.98
N PRO A 10 -25.77 3.41 -9.98
CA PRO A 10 -25.82 4.07 -8.67
C PRO A 10 -24.43 4.08 -8.03
N LEU A 11 -24.08 5.20 -7.39
CA LEU A 11 -22.78 5.43 -6.74
C LEU A 11 -22.35 4.31 -5.78
N PHE A 12 -23.30 3.62 -5.15
CA PHE A 12 -23.13 2.49 -4.23
C PHE A 12 -23.65 1.18 -4.79
N SER A 13 -23.34 0.82 -6.03
CA SER A 13 -23.65 -0.48 -6.60
C SER A 13 -22.90 -1.61 -5.84
N PRO A 14 -23.48 -2.83 -5.71
CA PRO A 14 -22.79 -3.98 -5.12
C PRO A 14 -21.45 -4.29 -5.81
N LYS A 15 -21.29 -3.92 -7.08
CA LYS A 15 -20.04 -3.98 -7.84
C LYS A 15 -18.95 -3.04 -7.25
N ASN A 16 -19.34 -1.84 -6.83
CA ASN A 16 -18.43 -0.87 -6.24
C ASN A 16 -17.99 -1.27 -4.82
N LYS A 17 -18.84 -1.94 -4.04
CA LYS A 17 -18.45 -2.52 -2.75
C LYS A 17 -17.39 -3.60 -2.90
N LYS A 18 -17.49 -4.45 -3.93
CA LYS A 18 -16.48 -5.47 -4.20
C LYS A 18 -15.10 -4.86 -4.50
N LEU A 19 -15.01 -3.70 -5.16
CA LEU A 19 -13.75 -3.01 -5.43
C LEU A 19 -13.02 -2.56 -4.15
N ILE A 20 -13.74 -2.33 -3.06
CA ILE A 20 -13.14 -1.95 -1.77
C ILE A 20 -12.76 -3.19 -0.95
N PHE A 21 -13.61 -4.24 -0.94
CA PHE A 21 -13.43 -5.38 -0.05
C PHE A 21 -12.56 -6.49 -0.65
N ASN A 22 -12.57 -6.69 -1.97
CA ASN A 22 -11.75 -7.72 -2.61
C ASN A 22 -10.24 -7.52 -2.37
N PRO A 23 -9.67 -6.30 -2.49
CA PRO A 23 -8.25 -6.08 -2.22
C PRO A 23 -7.84 -6.32 -0.77
N LEU A 24 -8.80 -6.34 0.15
CA LEU A 24 -8.51 -6.60 1.56
C LEU A 24 -8.22 -8.09 1.83
N SER A 25 -8.80 -9.01 1.03
CA SER A 25 -8.72 -10.46 1.25
C SER A 25 -8.25 -11.23 0.02
N SER A 26 -9.09 -11.34 -1.01
CA SER A 26 -8.86 -12.24 -2.16
C SER A 26 -7.93 -11.67 -3.24
N GLU A 27 -7.86 -10.35 -3.38
CA GLU A 27 -7.05 -9.66 -4.40
C GLU A 27 -6.05 -8.69 -3.76
N ASN A 28 -5.47 -9.06 -2.63
CA ASN A 28 -4.55 -8.17 -1.91
C ASN A 28 -3.33 -7.83 -2.77
N PRO A 29 -2.95 -6.54 -2.86
CA PRO A 29 -1.86 -6.10 -3.73
C PRO A 29 -0.49 -6.69 -3.36
N ILE A 30 -0.21 -6.91 -2.08
CA ILE A 30 1.09 -7.46 -1.64
C ILE A 30 1.10 -8.98 -1.73
N THR A 31 0.05 -9.64 -1.23
CA THR A 31 0.08 -11.10 -1.05
C THR A 31 -0.34 -11.88 -2.29
N VAL A 32 -1.19 -11.31 -3.14
CA VAL A 32 -1.69 -11.96 -4.35
C VAL A 32 -1.05 -11.38 -5.61
N GLN A 33 -1.05 -10.05 -5.74
CA GLN A 33 -0.49 -9.36 -6.91
C GLN A 33 1.03 -9.17 -6.83
N VAL A 34 1.63 -9.40 -5.66
CA VAL A 34 3.09 -9.27 -5.40
C VAL A 34 3.60 -7.84 -5.70
N LEU A 35 2.75 -6.83 -5.53
CA LEU A 35 3.06 -5.41 -5.74
C LEU A 35 3.41 -4.73 -4.42
N GLY A 36 4.40 -3.86 -4.41
CA GLY A 36 4.78 -3.06 -3.23
C GLY A 36 5.67 -3.78 -2.21
N ILE A 37 6.27 -4.92 -2.53
CA ILE A 37 7.21 -5.62 -1.64
C ILE A 37 8.43 -4.75 -1.33
N CYS A 38 8.96 -4.01 -2.30
CA CYS A 38 10.13 -3.14 -2.10
C CYS A 38 9.90 -2.09 -1.00
N SER A 39 8.73 -1.46 -0.98
CA SER A 39 8.37 -0.53 0.09
C SER A 39 8.10 -1.24 1.43
N ALA A 40 7.49 -2.43 1.40
CA ALA A 40 7.30 -3.24 2.59
C ALA A 40 8.63 -3.64 3.25
N LEU A 41 9.67 -3.94 2.47
CA LEU A 41 11.00 -4.26 2.99
C LEU A 41 11.69 -3.06 3.63
N ALA A 42 11.57 -1.89 3.00
CA ALA A 42 12.29 -0.68 3.40
C ALA A 42 11.67 0.00 4.62
N VAL A 43 10.32 0.08 4.69
CA VAL A 43 9.62 0.96 5.63
C VAL A 43 9.17 0.25 6.91
N THR A 44 9.02 -1.07 6.90
CA THR A 44 8.46 -1.84 8.02
C THR A 44 9.44 -2.15 9.15
N ALA A 45 10.64 -1.54 9.17
CA ALA A 45 11.58 -1.68 10.28
C ALA A 45 11.04 -1.10 11.60
N LYS A 46 10.22 -0.04 11.50
CA LYS A 46 9.48 0.59 12.60
C LYS A 46 8.03 0.81 12.20
N LEU A 47 7.14 0.80 13.16
CA LEU A 47 5.69 0.96 12.93
C LEU A 47 5.33 2.40 12.55
N GLU A 48 5.98 3.39 13.15
CA GLU A 48 5.72 4.81 12.89
C GLU A 48 5.87 5.18 11.39
N PRO A 49 7.01 4.96 10.72
CA PRO A 49 7.14 5.24 9.29
C PRO A 49 6.23 4.35 8.43
N ALA A 50 5.91 3.13 8.87
CA ALA A 50 5.00 2.25 8.14
C ALA A 50 3.57 2.81 8.10
N VAL A 51 3.07 3.36 9.22
CA VAL A 51 1.74 4.00 9.29
C VAL A 51 1.70 5.25 8.41
N VAL A 52 2.70 6.13 8.52
CA VAL A 52 2.73 7.37 7.72
C VAL A 52 2.84 7.07 6.22
N MET A 53 3.67 6.07 5.85
CA MET A 53 3.76 5.60 4.47
C MET A 53 2.43 5.06 3.95
N SER A 54 1.70 4.32 4.78
CA SER A 54 0.39 3.78 4.45
C SER A 54 -0.63 4.88 4.14
N ILE A 55 -0.68 5.92 4.97
CA ILE A 55 -1.57 7.07 4.79
C ILE A 55 -1.17 7.87 3.53
N SER A 56 0.14 8.08 3.32
CA SER A 56 0.64 8.79 2.15
C SER A 56 0.30 8.06 0.84
N VAL A 57 0.53 6.75 0.79
CA VAL A 57 0.18 5.92 -0.38
C VAL A 57 -1.33 5.92 -0.62
N LEU A 58 -2.15 5.87 0.45
CA LEU A 58 -3.62 5.94 0.34
C LEU A 58 -4.06 7.25 -0.34
N ALA A 59 -3.54 8.38 0.13
CA ALA A 59 -3.86 9.68 -0.46
C ALA A 59 -3.38 9.76 -1.93
N VAL A 60 -2.11 9.43 -2.19
CA VAL A 60 -1.53 9.52 -3.54
C VAL A 60 -2.25 8.58 -4.51
N LEU A 61 -2.50 7.32 -4.13
CA LEU A 61 -3.14 6.33 -5.01
C LEU A 61 -4.59 6.72 -5.35
N ALA A 62 -5.35 7.20 -4.35
CA ALA A 62 -6.73 7.63 -4.56
C ALA A 62 -6.82 8.80 -5.55
N PHE A 63 -6.03 9.85 -5.34
CA PHE A 63 -6.04 11.04 -6.21
C PHE A 63 -5.41 10.75 -7.58
N ALA A 64 -4.30 9.99 -7.65
CA ALA A 64 -3.66 9.63 -8.91
C ALA A 64 -4.60 8.83 -9.81
N ASN A 65 -5.35 7.86 -9.26
CA ASN A 65 -6.34 7.10 -10.01
C ASN A 65 -7.42 8.01 -10.63
N VAL A 66 -7.90 9.01 -9.89
CA VAL A 66 -8.90 9.96 -10.43
C VAL A 66 -8.30 10.80 -11.55
N ILE A 67 -7.13 11.39 -11.33
CA ILE A 67 -6.48 12.28 -12.31
C ILE A 67 -6.18 11.52 -13.60
N ILE A 68 -5.57 10.33 -13.51
CA ILE A 68 -5.24 9.52 -14.68
C ILE A 68 -6.51 9.05 -15.40
N SER A 69 -7.56 8.68 -14.68
CA SER A 69 -8.83 8.32 -15.29
C SER A 69 -9.49 9.49 -16.05
N LEU A 70 -9.32 10.73 -15.57
CA LEU A 70 -9.77 11.93 -16.29
C LEU A 70 -8.94 12.19 -17.55
N LEU A 71 -7.63 12.02 -17.44
CA LEU A 71 -6.67 12.29 -18.54
C LEU A 71 -6.58 11.16 -19.57
N ARG A 72 -7.17 9.99 -19.31
CA ARG A 72 -7.00 8.76 -20.11
C ARG A 72 -7.23 8.93 -21.61
N ASN A 73 -8.15 9.82 -22.01
CA ASN A 73 -8.48 10.04 -23.43
C ASN A 73 -7.48 10.97 -24.14
N THR A 74 -6.66 11.71 -23.38
CA THR A 74 -5.70 12.69 -23.88
C THR A 74 -4.29 12.10 -24.00
N ILE A 75 -4.01 11.03 -23.23
CA ILE A 75 -2.66 10.47 -23.11
C ILE A 75 -2.42 9.46 -24.26
N PRO A 76 -1.45 9.71 -25.16
CA PRO A 76 -1.08 8.74 -26.17
C PRO A 76 -0.33 7.54 -25.56
N PRO A 77 -0.48 6.32 -26.11
CA PRO A 77 0.04 5.09 -25.50
C PRO A 77 1.57 5.05 -25.34
N ARG A 78 2.28 5.80 -26.18
CA ARG A 78 3.76 5.83 -26.13
C ARG A 78 4.35 6.54 -24.92
N ILE A 79 3.66 7.53 -24.38
CA ILE A 79 4.17 8.39 -23.29
C ILE A 79 3.40 8.22 -21.97
N ARG A 80 2.45 7.27 -21.91
CA ARG A 80 1.54 7.15 -20.77
C ARG A 80 2.27 6.89 -19.43
N ILE A 81 3.32 6.08 -19.42
CA ILE A 81 4.11 5.80 -18.21
C ILE A 81 4.79 7.08 -17.68
N ILE A 82 5.31 7.91 -18.60
CA ILE A 82 5.95 9.18 -18.24
C ILE A 82 4.93 10.13 -17.60
N VAL A 83 3.74 10.24 -18.20
CA VAL A 83 2.67 11.08 -17.66
C VAL A 83 2.20 10.59 -16.29
N GLN A 84 2.04 9.28 -16.11
CA GLN A 84 1.71 8.68 -14.82
C GLN A 84 2.74 9.03 -13.76
N LEU A 85 4.04 8.87 -14.06
CA LEU A 85 5.13 9.20 -13.14
C LEU A 85 5.14 10.69 -12.76
N VAL A 86 4.90 11.59 -13.71
CA VAL A 86 4.83 13.04 -13.45
C VAL A 86 3.66 13.37 -12.53
N VAL A 87 2.49 12.78 -12.75
CA VAL A 87 1.32 12.98 -11.90
C VAL A 87 1.58 12.46 -10.48
N ILE A 88 2.13 11.25 -10.34
CA ILE A 88 2.48 10.68 -9.04
C ILE A 88 3.50 11.58 -8.33
N ALA A 89 4.58 12.00 -9.00
CA ALA A 89 5.60 12.85 -8.43
C ALA A 89 5.02 14.19 -7.92
N SER A 90 4.15 14.82 -8.70
CA SER A 90 3.48 16.07 -8.30
C SER A 90 2.64 15.88 -7.04
N LEU A 91 1.86 14.80 -6.96
CA LEU A 91 1.04 14.50 -5.79
C LEU A 91 1.90 14.17 -4.56
N VAL A 92 2.98 13.43 -4.74
CA VAL A 92 3.90 13.08 -3.64
C VAL A 92 4.60 14.32 -3.09
N ILE A 93 4.99 15.27 -3.93
CA ILE A 93 5.56 16.55 -3.49
C ILE A 93 4.53 17.33 -2.66
N LEU A 94 3.26 17.36 -3.07
CA LEU A 94 2.20 18.01 -2.29
C LEU A 94 2.02 17.34 -0.92
N VAL A 95 1.97 16.02 -0.87
CA VAL A 95 1.87 15.27 0.39
C VAL A 95 3.09 15.52 1.28
N ASP A 96 4.30 15.54 0.72
CA ASP A 96 5.53 15.84 1.47
C ASP A 96 5.51 17.25 2.07
N GLN A 97 5.03 18.27 1.35
CA GLN A 97 4.88 19.62 1.87
C GLN A 97 3.86 19.69 3.02
N VAL A 98 2.75 18.94 2.91
CA VAL A 98 1.76 18.85 3.98
C VAL A 98 2.37 18.17 5.22
N LEU A 99 3.10 17.07 5.04
CA LEU A 99 3.79 16.38 6.13
C LEU A 99 4.84 17.25 6.80
N LYS A 100 5.59 18.04 6.05
CA LYS A 100 6.56 19.02 6.59
C LYS A 100 5.90 20.08 7.45
N ALA A 101 4.68 20.49 7.11
CA ALA A 101 3.94 21.49 7.85
C ALA A 101 3.42 20.97 9.20
N PHE A 102 3.02 19.69 9.28
CA PHE A 102 2.36 19.13 10.47
C PHE A 102 3.25 18.22 11.32
N ALA A 103 4.25 17.55 10.73
CA ALA A 103 5.06 16.53 11.40
C ALA A 103 6.52 16.58 10.88
N TYR A 104 7.24 17.63 11.23
CA TYR A 104 8.59 17.87 10.72
C TYR A 104 9.60 16.75 11.03
N ASP A 105 9.56 16.19 12.24
CA ASP A 105 10.48 15.12 12.65
C ASP A 105 10.25 13.83 11.87
N VAL A 106 8.99 13.50 11.61
CA VAL A 106 8.58 12.35 10.81
C VAL A 106 8.93 12.56 9.34
N SER A 107 8.73 13.78 8.83
CA SER A 107 9.08 14.14 7.45
C SER A 107 10.58 14.00 7.18
N LYS A 108 11.45 14.35 8.15
CA LYS A 108 12.90 14.19 8.01
C LYS A 108 13.30 12.72 7.85
N GLN A 109 12.65 11.80 8.56
CA GLN A 109 12.86 10.36 8.39
C GLN A 109 12.28 9.87 7.05
N LEU A 110 11.16 10.43 6.62
CA LEU A 110 10.44 10.04 5.41
C LEU A 110 11.01 10.63 4.12
N SER A 111 11.87 11.65 4.18
CA SER A 111 12.44 12.26 2.96
C SER A 111 13.15 11.24 2.06
N VAL A 112 13.75 10.21 2.66
CA VAL A 112 14.34 9.07 1.93
C VAL A 112 13.27 8.18 1.29
N PHE A 113 12.09 8.07 1.90
CA PHE A 113 11.01 7.21 1.44
C PHE A 113 10.08 7.88 0.42
N VAL A 114 10.14 9.21 0.28
CA VAL A 114 9.38 9.95 -0.75
C VAL A 114 9.68 9.42 -2.15
N GLY A 115 10.96 9.13 -2.44
CA GLY A 115 11.34 8.47 -3.69
C GLY A 115 10.71 7.08 -3.89
N LEU A 116 10.54 6.33 -2.81
CA LEU A 116 9.89 5.01 -2.84
C LEU A 116 8.38 5.08 -3.09
N ILE A 117 7.72 6.19 -2.73
CA ILE A 117 6.30 6.39 -3.06
C ILE A 117 6.14 6.62 -4.56
N ILE A 118 7.01 7.45 -5.16
CA ILE A 118 6.95 7.76 -6.60
C ILE A 118 7.14 6.50 -7.45
N THR A 119 8.10 5.66 -7.09
CA THR A 119 8.43 4.42 -7.82
C THR A 119 7.68 3.20 -7.30
N ASN A 120 6.67 3.39 -6.46
CA ASN A 120 5.94 2.27 -5.86
C ASN A 120 5.12 1.51 -6.93
N CYS A 121 5.43 0.24 -7.09
CA CYS A 121 4.80 -0.62 -8.10
C CYS A 121 3.29 -0.79 -7.89
N ILE A 122 2.77 -0.64 -6.66
CA ILE A 122 1.32 -0.70 -6.45
C ILE A 122 0.61 0.51 -7.09
N ILE A 123 1.16 1.72 -6.96
CA ILE A 123 0.55 2.92 -7.53
C ILE A 123 0.55 2.80 -9.06
N MET A 124 1.72 2.54 -9.63
CA MET A 124 1.90 2.43 -11.07
C MET A 124 1.10 1.27 -11.66
N GLY A 125 1.07 0.11 -10.98
CA GLY A 125 0.31 -1.06 -11.39
C GLY A 125 -1.20 -0.81 -11.44
N ARG A 126 -1.76 -0.10 -10.46
CA ARG A 126 -3.21 0.21 -10.44
C ARG A 126 -3.60 1.31 -11.42
N LEU A 127 -2.74 2.30 -11.62
CA LEU A 127 -2.95 3.32 -12.65
C LEU A 127 -3.04 2.68 -14.04
N GLU A 128 -2.13 1.76 -14.34
CA GLU A 128 -2.08 1.09 -15.63
C GLU A 128 -3.20 0.05 -15.81
N ALA A 129 -3.41 -0.82 -14.81
CA ALA A 129 -4.36 -1.92 -14.90
C ALA A 129 -5.83 -1.47 -14.80
N PHE A 130 -6.13 -0.45 -14.01
CA PHE A 130 -7.50 -0.07 -13.71
C PHE A 130 -7.87 1.35 -14.12
N ALA A 131 -7.10 2.37 -13.75
CA ALA A 131 -7.48 3.77 -13.94
C ALA A 131 -7.57 4.16 -15.42
N MET A 132 -6.69 3.62 -16.26
CA MET A 132 -6.70 3.86 -17.71
C MET A 132 -7.94 3.28 -18.43
N GLY A 133 -8.54 2.22 -17.88
CA GLY A 133 -9.71 1.54 -18.51
C GLY A 133 -11.06 1.99 -17.97
N ASN A 134 -11.12 2.59 -16.79
CA ASN A 134 -12.36 2.82 -16.06
C ASN A 134 -12.67 4.31 -15.84
N LYS A 135 -13.93 4.58 -15.43
CA LYS A 135 -14.39 5.94 -15.09
C LYS A 135 -13.74 6.41 -13.77
N PRO A 136 -13.67 7.74 -13.51
CA PRO A 136 -13.01 8.30 -12.32
C PRO A 136 -13.57 7.78 -11.00
N TRP A 137 -14.87 7.57 -10.87
CA TRP A 137 -15.49 7.10 -9.63
C TRP A 137 -15.11 5.66 -9.25
N PRO A 138 -15.26 4.64 -10.13
CA PRO A 138 -14.73 3.31 -9.85
C PRO A 138 -13.21 3.28 -9.63
N ALA A 139 -12.45 4.13 -10.35
CA ALA A 139 -11.01 4.23 -10.18
C ALA A 139 -10.63 4.77 -8.79
N PHE A 140 -11.37 5.72 -8.26
CA PHE A 140 -11.18 6.21 -6.89
C PHE A 140 -11.43 5.11 -5.85
N LEU A 141 -12.52 4.36 -5.99
CA LEU A 141 -12.87 3.27 -5.07
C LEU A 141 -11.87 2.12 -5.13
N ASP A 142 -11.38 1.79 -6.32
CA ASP A 142 -10.32 0.81 -6.50
C ASP A 142 -9.00 1.26 -5.84
N GLY A 143 -8.64 2.52 -6.00
CA GLY A 143 -7.48 3.12 -5.33
C GLY A 143 -7.56 3.02 -3.82
N LEU A 144 -8.72 3.37 -3.23
CA LEU A 144 -8.93 3.23 -1.78
C LEU A 144 -8.85 1.78 -1.32
N GLY A 145 -9.52 0.84 -2.01
CA GLY A 145 -9.51 -0.57 -1.65
C GLY A 145 -8.11 -1.17 -1.65
N ASN A 146 -7.35 -0.93 -2.71
CA ASN A 146 -5.97 -1.43 -2.83
C ASN A 146 -5.01 -0.75 -1.83
N ALA A 147 -5.20 0.54 -1.55
CA ALA A 147 -4.41 1.24 -0.54
C ALA A 147 -4.67 0.71 0.88
N PHE A 148 -5.92 0.39 1.21
CA PHE A 148 -6.26 -0.25 2.49
C PHE A 148 -5.68 -1.66 2.59
N GLY A 149 -5.77 -2.47 1.54
CA GLY A 149 -5.14 -3.79 1.49
C GLY A 149 -3.63 -3.75 1.68
N TYR A 150 -2.98 -2.76 1.07
CA TYR A 150 -1.56 -2.49 1.23
C TYR A 150 -1.21 -2.04 2.65
N ALA A 151 -1.94 -1.06 3.18
CA ALA A 151 -1.74 -0.51 4.52
C ALA A 151 -1.84 -1.58 5.61
N TRP A 152 -2.84 -2.44 5.50
CA TRP A 152 -3.04 -3.56 6.44
C TRP A 152 -1.81 -4.46 6.54
N ILE A 153 -1.27 -4.90 5.41
CA ILE A 153 -0.08 -5.76 5.40
C ILE A 153 1.15 -5.04 5.94
N LEU A 154 1.36 -3.76 5.57
CA LEU A 154 2.48 -2.98 6.09
C LEU A 154 2.44 -2.86 7.62
N ILE A 155 1.28 -2.57 8.17
CA ILE A 155 1.10 -2.42 9.62
C ILE A 155 1.33 -3.76 10.33
N VAL A 156 0.79 -4.86 9.79
CA VAL A 156 0.99 -6.20 10.36
C VAL A 156 2.48 -6.58 10.35
N VAL A 157 3.14 -6.43 9.21
CA VAL A 157 4.58 -6.75 9.10
C VAL A 157 5.42 -5.84 10.01
N GLY A 158 5.14 -4.53 10.02
CA GLY A 158 5.82 -3.57 10.87
C GLY A 158 5.65 -3.88 12.35
N PHE A 159 4.44 -4.23 12.77
CA PHE A 159 4.14 -4.62 14.15
C PHE A 159 4.97 -5.83 14.60
N PHE A 160 4.97 -6.91 13.81
CA PHE A 160 5.75 -8.10 14.16
C PHE A 160 7.25 -7.83 14.18
N ARG A 161 7.76 -7.07 13.23
CA ARG A 161 9.19 -6.74 13.15
C ARG A 161 9.65 -5.84 14.28
N GLU A 162 8.91 -4.81 14.63
CA GLU A 162 9.24 -3.91 15.72
C GLU A 162 9.10 -4.61 17.07
N LEU A 163 8.04 -5.39 17.26
CA LEU A 163 7.83 -6.15 18.51
C LEU A 163 8.94 -7.15 18.77
N LEU A 164 9.30 -7.97 17.77
CA LEU A 164 10.31 -9.02 17.93
C LEU A 164 11.75 -8.49 17.81
N GLY A 165 11.97 -7.39 17.10
CA GLY A 165 13.29 -6.81 16.87
C GLY A 165 13.74 -5.87 17.99
N SER A 166 12.90 -4.91 18.35
CA SER A 166 13.22 -3.88 19.34
C SER A 166 12.54 -4.11 20.70
N GLY A 167 11.50 -4.95 20.77
CA GLY A 167 10.69 -5.12 21.97
C GLY A 167 9.79 -3.92 22.28
N THR A 168 9.74 -2.95 21.38
CA THR A 168 8.90 -1.74 21.46
C THR A 168 7.78 -1.80 20.43
N VAL A 169 6.69 -1.10 20.66
CA VAL A 169 5.63 -0.86 19.68
C VAL A 169 5.32 0.62 19.74
N TYR A 170 5.52 1.33 18.64
CA TYR A 170 5.34 2.78 18.53
C TYR A 170 6.11 3.55 19.62
N ASN A 171 7.39 3.20 19.83
CA ASN A 171 8.28 3.72 20.88
C ASN A 171 7.87 3.42 22.35
N PHE A 172 6.81 2.67 22.62
CA PHE A 172 6.47 2.18 23.95
C PHE A 172 7.16 0.84 24.22
N PRO A 173 7.85 0.65 25.36
CA PRO A 173 8.53 -0.60 25.71
C PRO A 173 7.53 -1.67 26.16
N VAL A 174 6.82 -2.29 25.22
CA VAL A 174 5.75 -3.26 25.50
C VAL A 174 6.29 -4.55 26.11
N MET A 175 7.46 -5.02 25.66
CA MET A 175 8.10 -6.23 26.18
C MET A 175 8.57 -6.05 27.63
N GLU A 176 9.00 -4.86 28.01
CA GLU A 176 9.38 -4.53 29.37
C GLU A 176 8.17 -4.50 30.30
N TRP A 177 7.05 -3.92 29.82
CA TRP A 177 5.79 -3.87 30.56
C TRP A 177 5.14 -5.26 30.75
N LEU A 178 5.33 -6.17 29.80
CA LEU A 178 4.84 -7.57 29.89
C LEU A 178 5.78 -8.49 30.66
N GLY A 179 6.94 -8.01 31.15
CA GLY A 179 7.89 -8.81 31.92
C GLY A 179 8.57 -9.94 31.13
N ILE A 180 8.53 -9.89 29.79
CA ILE A 180 9.05 -10.96 28.92
C ILE A 180 10.58 -11.04 29.00
N TYR A 181 11.27 -9.95 29.36
CA TYR A 181 12.71 -9.95 29.60
C TYR A 181 13.10 -10.78 30.83
N GLU A 182 12.23 -10.92 31.83
CA GLU A 182 12.46 -11.81 33.00
C GLU A 182 12.41 -13.30 32.61
N LEU A 183 11.71 -13.64 31.50
CA LEU A 183 11.70 -14.99 30.92
C LEU A 183 12.94 -15.30 30.07
N GLY A 184 13.93 -14.39 30.00
CA GLY A 184 15.20 -14.59 29.29
C GLY A 184 15.16 -14.21 27.79
N TYR A 185 14.13 -13.51 27.31
CA TYR A 185 14.09 -13.02 25.93
C TYR A 185 15.14 -11.91 25.71
N LYS A 186 15.94 -12.06 24.65
CA LYS A 186 16.85 -11.02 24.16
C LYS A 186 16.36 -10.53 22.79
N ASN A 187 16.37 -9.20 22.62
CA ASN A 187 15.94 -8.58 21.35
C ASN A 187 16.69 -9.18 20.18
N ASN A 188 15.93 -9.63 19.18
CA ASN A 188 16.49 -10.23 17.97
C ASN A 188 16.73 -9.16 16.91
N GLY A 189 17.93 -8.55 16.90
CA GLY A 189 18.31 -7.54 15.91
C GLY A 189 18.23 -8.02 14.45
N LEU A 190 18.21 -9.33 14.21
CA LEU A 190 18.05 -9.91 12.87
C LEU A 190 16.68 -9.59 12.27
N MET A 191 15.63 -9.42 13.10
CA MET A 191 14.28 -9.08 12.67
C MET A 191 14.17 -7.69 12.03
N ILE A 192 15.07 -6.76 12.39
CA ILE A 192 15.10 -5.41 11.84
C ILE A 192 15.70 -5.38 10.42
N LEU A 193 16.52 -6.39 10.08
CA LEU A 193 17.16 -6.48 8.77
C LEU A 193 16.14 -6.77 7.65
N SER A 194 16.42 -6.25 6.45
CA SER A 194 15.56 -6.40 5.27
C SER A 194 15.28 -7.86 4.85
N PRO A 195 16.21 -8.83 4.96
CA PRO A 195 15.90 -10.22 4.61
C PRO A 195 14.78 -10.81 5.46
N MET A 196 14.71 -10.42 6.75
CA MET A 196 13.67 -10.93 7.65
C MET A 196 12.28 -10.39 7.31
N ALA A 197 12.20 -9.18 6.75
CA ALA A 197 10.95 -8.66 6.20
C ALA A 197 10.41 -9.54 5.08
N LEU A 198 11.28 -10.01 4.18
CA LEU A 198 10.90 -10.90 3.08
C LEU A 198 10.37 -12.23 3.61
N ILE A 199 11.04 -12.82 4.61
CA ILE A 199 10.59 -14.05 5.25
C ILE A 199 9.23 -13.85 5.93
N THR A 200 9.03 -12.75 6.66
CA THR A 200 7.75 -12.43 7.33
C THR A 200 6.62 -12.28 6.31
N VAL A 201 6.85 -11.54 5.22
CA VAL A 201 5.87 -11.41 4.13
C VAL A 201 5.61 -12.77 3.48
N GLY A 202 6.65 -13.57 3.24
CA GLY A 202 6.52 -14.92 2.68
C GLY A 202 5.67 -15.84 3.55
N ILE A 203 5.84 -15.80 4.87
CA ILE A 203 5.01 -16.57 5.82
C ILE A 203 3.55 -16.11 5.76
N ILE A 204 3.29 -14.81 5.70
CA ILE A 204 1.93 -14.25 5.58
C ILE A 204 1.27 -14.74 4.28
N ILE A 205 2.00 -14.70 3.15
CA ILE A 205 1.53 -15.19 1.86
C ILE A 205 1.23 -16.69 1.94
N TRP A 206 2.11 -17.46 2.54
CA TRP A 206 1.94 -18.91 2.71
C TRP A 206 0.68 -19.24 3.53
N ILE A 207 0.48 -18.57 4.67
CA ILE A 207 -0.72 -18.74 5.51
C ILE A 207 -1.99 -18.38 4.74
N GLN A 208 -1.97 -17.28 3.98
CA GLN A 208 -3.13 -16.83 3.20
C GLN A 208 -3.47 -17.82 2.08
N ARG A 209 -2.48 -18.31 1.33
CA ARG A 209 -2.68 -19.30 0.27
C ARG A 209 -3.10 -20.67 0.82
N SER A 210 -2.56 -21.07 1.97
CA SER A 210 -2.98 -22.31 2.64
C SER A 210 -4.45 -22.29 3.08
N ARG A 211 -4.99 -21.10 3.42
CA ARG A 211 -6.41 -20.92 3.77
C ARG A 211 -7.33 -20.86 2.55
N ASN A 212 -6.87 -20.23 1.47
CA ASN A 212 -7.65 -20.04 0.24
C ASN A 212 -7.07 -20.92 -0.86
N LYS A 213 -7.58 -22.13 -1.00
CA LYS A 213 -7.13 -23.09 -2.03
C LYS A 213 -7.32 -22.62 -3.47
N GLU A 214 -8.25 -21.69 -3.71
CA GLU A 214 -8.45 -21.06 -5.03
C GLU A 214 -7.26 -20.22 -5.51
N LEU A 215 -6.37 -19.80 -4.60
CA LEU A 215 -5.16 -19.03 -4.91
C LEU A 215 -3.93 -19.92 -5.17
N VAL A 216 -4.07 -21.22 -5.02
CA VAL A 216 -3.01 -22.20 -5.33
C VAL A 216 -3.16 -22.60 -6.79
N GLU A 217 -2.21 -22.20 -7.63
CA GLU A 217 -2.12 -22.70 -9.01
C GLU A 217 -1.94 -24.21 -8.96
N GLU A 218 -2.92 -24.98 -9.44
CA GLU A 218 -2.75 -26.41 -9.71
C GLU A 218 -1.83 -26.54 -10.95
N ASN A 219 -0.61 -27.06 -10.72
CA ASN A 219 0.28 -27.52 -11.78
C ASN A 219 -0.20 -28.86 -12.34
#